data_a4c277fd223756609260558d1a7b4aea
#
_entry.id   a4c277fd223756609260558d1a7b4aea
#
_cell.length_a   1.000
_cell.length_b   1.000
_cell.length_c   1.000
_cell.angle_alpha   90.00
_cell.angle_beta   90.00
_cell.angle_gamma   90.00
#
_symmetry.space_group_name_H-M   'P 1'
#
loop_
_entity.id
_entity.type
_entity.pdbx_description
1 polymer ?
#
loop_
_entity_poly.entity_id
_entity_poly.type
_entity_poly.pdbx_seq_one_letter_code
_entity_poly.pdbx_strand_id
1 'polypeptide(L)'
;MVETTLDDVVDILSRYHQRATYGAVGGVVDRPPAYLMSGLLRNHRYSWVVNAKTHLPTGYSEEQMHPALREREEVIRSSSKLDEWLRNPS
;
A
#
# COMPACT_ATOMS: atom_id res chain seq x y z
N MET A 1 -18.20 14.57 4.48
CA MET A 1 -17.28 13.47 4.82
C MET A 1 -16.39 13.17 3.63
N VAL A 2 -15.09 13.22 3.82
CA VAL A 2 -14.14 12.98 2.72
C VAL A 2 -13.89 11.47 2.60
N GLU A 3 -14.12 10.94 1.40
CA GLU A 3 -13.87 9.53 1.13
C GLU A 3 -12.36 9.29 1.01
N THR A 4 -11.87 8.25 1.66
CA THR A 4 -10.46 7.87 1.57
C THR A 4 -10.19 7.26 0.19
N THR A 5 -9.29 7.85 -0.57
CA THR A 5 -8.94 7.38 -1.91
C THR A 5 -7.64 6.58 -1.86
N LEU A 6 -7.38 5.82 -2.94
CA LEU A 6 -6.12 5.10 -3.09
C LEU A 6 -4.92 6.04 -3.02
N ASP A 7 -5.02 7.21 -3.66
CA ASP A 7 -3.94 8.21 -3.63
C ASP A 7 -3.66 8.70 -2.22
N ASP A 8 -4.69 8.92 -1.40
CA ASP A 8 -4.53 9.31 0.00
C ASP A 8 -3.78 8.26 0.79
N VAL A 9 -4.16 6.99 0.63
CA VAL A 9 -3.52 5.87 1.32
C VAL A 9 -2.06 5.75 0.91
N VAL A 10 -1.80 5.76 -0.39
CA VAL A 10 -0.44 5.63 -0.94
C VAL A 10 0.45 6.79 -0.48
N ASP A 11 -0.08 8.01 -0.45
CA ASP A 11 0.65 9.18 0.01
C ASP A 11 1.13 9.01 1.47
N ILE A 12 0.25 8.55 2.35
CA ILE A 12 0.59 8.34 3.75
C ILE A 12 1.57 7.17 3.91
N LEU A 13 1.34 6.05 3.22
CA LEU A 13 2.27 4.92 3.25
C LEU A 13 3.67 5.35 2.81
N SER A 14 3.76 6.13 1.75
CA SER A 14 5.03 6.63 1.22
C SER A 14 5.76 7.52 2.22
N ARG A 15 5.04 8.39 2.93
CA ARG A 15 5.64 9.29 3.93
C ARG A 15 6.29 8.53 5.08
N TYR A 16 5.68 7.43 5.49
CA TYR A 16 6.13 6.67 6.66
C TYR A 16 6.88 5.41 6.28
N HIS A 17 7.12 5.17 4.98
CA HIS A 17 7.80 3.98 4.47
C HIS A 17 7.15 2.70 4.98
N GLN A 18 5.81 2.66 5.01
CA GLN A 18 5.04 1.53 5.50
C GLN A 18 4.40 0.77 4.35
N ARG A 19 4.55 -0.56 4.35
CA ARG A 19 3.90 -1.42 3.37
C ARG A 19 2.53 -1.88 3.88
N ALA A 20 1.58 -2.02 2.96
CA ALA A 20 0.27 -2.61 3.25
C ALA A 20 -0.12 -3.54 2.11
N THR A 21 -0.85 -4.61 2.42
CA THR A 21 -1.25 -5.59 1.40
C THR A 21 -2.37 -5.04 0.51
N TYR A 22 -2.52 -5.64 -0.67
CA TYR A 22 -3.63 -5.31 -1.58
C TYR A 22 -4.98 -5.48 -0.87
N GLY A 23 -5.13 -6.54 -0.06
CA GLY A 23 -6.37 -6.77 0.68
C GLY A 23 -6.65 -5.68 1.71
N ALA A 24 -5.62 -5.24 2.45
CA ALA A 24 -5.77 -4.18 3.44
C ALA A 24 -6.18 -2.86 2.77
N VAL A 25 -5.48 -2.47 1.73
CA VAL A 25 -5.75 -1.21 1.01
C VAL A 25 -7.10 -1.29 0.31
N GLY A 26 -7.40 -2.41 -0.36
CA GLY A 26 -8.68 -2.62 -1.02
C GLY A 26 -9.87 -2.49 -0.08
N GLY A 27 -9.73 -3.02 1.13
CA GLY A 27 -10.78 -2.90 2.15
C GLY A 27 -11.01 -1.46 2.61
N VAL A 28 -9.94 -0.68 2.73
CA VAL A 28 -10.05 0.72 3.15
C VAL A 28 -10.66 1.60 2.05
N VAL A 29 -10.27 1.38 0.79
CA VAL A 29 -10.77 2.19 -0.32
C VAL A 29 -12.00 1.60 -1.01
N ASP A 30 -12.50 0.47 -0.50
CA ASP A 30 -13.68 -0.22 -1.01
C ASP A 30 -13.56 -0.60 -2.50
N ARG A 31 -12.44 -1.25 -2.83
CA ARG A 31 -12.18 -1.78 -4.18
C ARG A 31 -11.68 -3.21 -4.11
N PRO A 32 -12.05 -4.06 -5.09
CA PRO A 32 -11.53 -5.43 -5.14
C PRO A 32 -10.00 -5.42 -5.28
N PRO A 33 -9.26 -6.22 -4.48
CA PRO A 33 -7.80 -6.23 -4.54
C PRO A 33 -7.24 -6.54 -5.94
N ALA A 34 -7.93 -7.37 -6.70
CA ALA A 34 -7.50 -7.75 -8.05
C ALA A 34 -7.42 -6.56 -9.02
N TYR A 35 -8.20 -5.52 -8.77
CA TYR A 35 -8.26 -4.35 -9.66
C TYR A 35 -7.71 -3.08 -9.03
N LEU A 36 -7.23 -3.18 -7.80
CA LEU A 36 -6.83 -2.01 -7.01
C LEU A 36 -5.77 -1.16 -7.71
N MET A 37 -4.75 -1.82 -8.26
CA MET A 37 -3.61 -1.15 -8.90
C MET A 37 -3.69 -1.18 -10.43
N SER A 38 -4.81 -1.59 -10.99
CA SER A 38 -4.99 -1.68 -12.44
C SER A 38 -4.88 -0.29 -13.08
N GLY A 39 -4.09 -0.18 -14.14
CA GLY A 39 -3.92 1.07 -14.87
C GLY A 39 -2.95 2.06 -14.25
N LEU A 40 -2.38 1.75 -13.08
CA LEU A 40 -1.41 2.62 -12.44
C LEU A 40 0.02 2.31 -12.92
N LEU A 41 0.84 3.35 -12.96
CA LEU A 41 2.26 3.21 -13.30
C LEU A 41 2.99 2.47 -12.18
N ARG A 42 3.92 1.60 -12.57
CA ARG A 42 4.78 0.90 -11.61
C ARG A 42 5.97 1.80 -11.27
N ASN A 43 5.86 2.51 -10.16
CA ASN A 43 6.90 3.44 -9.71
C ASN A 43 7.04 3.37 -8.19
N HIS A 44 8.01 4.13 -7.66
CA HIS A 44 8.31 4.14 -6.23
C HIS A 44 7.09 4.51 -5.38
N ARG A 45 6.28 5.45 -5.85
CA ARG A 45 5.10 5.92 -5.10
C ARG A 45 4.10 4.79 -4.84
N TYR A 46 3.85 3.94 -5.84
CA TYR A 46 2.85 2.88 -5.73
C TYR A 46 3.42 1.55 -5.25
N SER A 47 4.73 1.48 -4.99
CA SER A 47 5.37 0.24 -4.55
C SER A 47 5.02 -0.18 -3.12
N TRP A 48 4.39 0.70 -2.35
CA TRP A 48 4.03 0.43 -0.95
C TRP A 48 2.85 -0.52 -0.77
N VAL A 49 2.06 -0.76 -1.82
CA VAL A 49 0.96 -1.72 -1.82
C VAL A 49 1.51 -3.05 -2.35
N VAL A 50 1.49 -4.09 -1.51
CA VAL A 50 2.26 -5.30 -1.76
C VAL A 50 1.42 -6.57 -1.68
N ASN A 51 1.97 -7.66 -2.21
CA ASN A 51 1.40 -8.99 -2.11
C ASN A 51 1.60 -9.55 -0.70
N ALA A 52 0.57 -10.17 -0.13
CA ALA A 52 0.60 -10.71 1.23
C ALA A 52 1.60 -11.86 1.41
N LYS A 53 1.95 -12.56 0.33
CA LYS A 53 2.90 -13.68 0.40
C LYS A 53 4.34 -13.23 0.27
N THR A 54 4.61 -12.31 -0.67
CA THR A 54 5.97 -11.88 -0.98
C THR A 54 6.39 -10.63 -0.24
N HIS A 55 5.41 -9.85 0.25
CA HIS A 55 5.62 -8.53 0.84
C HIS A 55 6.24 -7.53 -0.15
N LEU A 56 6.09 -7.81 -1.45
CA LEU A 56 6.60 -6.98 -2.54
C LEU A 56 5.48 -6.69 -3.54
N PRO A 57 5.54 -5.55 -4.24
CA PRO A 57 4.52 -5.24 -5.26
C PRO A 57 4.63 -6.20 -6.44
N THR A 58 3.49 -6.72 -6.87
CA THR A 58 3.43 -7.71 -7.94
C THR A 58 3.80 -7.09 -9.29
N GLY A 59 4.70 -7.74 -10.01
CA GLY A 59 5.09 -7.31 -11.35
C GLY A 59 6.05 -6.13 -11.40
N TYR A 60 6.58 -5.71 -10.26
CA TYR A 60 7.59 -4.65 -10.21
C TYR A 60 9.00 -5.22 -10.35
N SER A 61 9.87 -4.51 -11.08
CA SER A 61 11.30 -4.77 -11.07
C SER A 61 11.92 -4.11 -9.83
N GLU A 62 13.17 -4.50 -9.49
CA GLU A 62 13.88 -3.87 -8.37
C GLU A 62 14.00 -2.35 -8.53
N GLU A 63 14.19 -1.89 -9.75
CA GLU A 63 14.32 -0.45 -10.05
C GLU A 63 13.03 0.32 -9.83
N GLN A 64 11.88 -0.33 -10.00
CA GLN A 64 10.56 0.27 -9.82
C GLN A 64 10.14 0.34 -8.36
N MET A 65 10.77 -0.47 -7.50
CA MET A 65 10.49 -0.49 -6.07
C MET A 65 11.24 0.64 -5.36
N HIS A 66 10.60 1.26 -4.37
CA HIS A 66 11.25 2.29 -3.59
C HIS A 66 12.46 1.69 -2.83
N PRO A 67 13.63 2.36 -2.78
CA PRO A 67 14.81 1.83 -2.09
C PRO A 67 14.58 1.52 -0.61
N ALA A 68 13.68 2.24 0.05
CA ALA A 68 13.36 2.07 1.46
C ALA A 68 12.24 1.04 1.71
N LEU A 69 11.78 0.33 0.68
CA LEU A 69 10.62 -0.57 0.77
C LEU A 69 10.77 -1.64 1.86
N ARG A 70 11.99 -2.10 2.07
CA ARG A 70 12.29 -3.17 3.02
C ARG A 70 12.82 -2.66 4.36
N GLU A 71 12.80 -1.37 4.63
CA GLU A 71 13.28 -0.80 5.91
C GLU A 71 12.48 -1.28 7.10
N ARG A 72 11.16 -1.37 6.94
CA ARG A 72 10.29 -1.91 7.98
C ARG A 72 9.90 -3.33 7.63
N GLU A 73 10.06 -4.23 8.58
CA GLU A 73 9.67 -5.63 8.42
C GLU A 73 8.15 -5.79 8.45
N GLU A 74 7.48 -4.96 9.24
CA GLU A 74 6.03 -5.05 9.40
C GLU A 74 5.29 -4.65 8.13
N VAL A 75 4.31 -5.47 7.76
CA VAL A 75 3.39 -5.20 6.66
C VAL A 75 1.99 -5.23 7.23
N ILE A 76 1.22 -4.18 6.98
CA ILE A 76 -0.18 -4.11 7.44
C ILE A 76 -1.01 -5.02 6.56
N ARG A 77 -1.66 -6.04 7.15
CA ARG A 77 -2.34 -7.11 6.42
C ARG A 77 -3.87 -7.05 6.47
N SER A 78 -4.44 -6.22 7.33
CA SER A 78 -5.89 -6.11 7.43
C SER A 78 -6.36 -4.69 7.23
N SER A 79 -7.56 -4.55 6.65
CA SER A 79 -8.14 -3.23 6.41
C SER A 79 -8.45 -2.50 7.72
N SER A 80 -8.86 -3.22 8.76
CA SER A 80 -9.14 -2.59 10.06
C SER A 80 -7.88 -2.03 10.70
N LYS A 81 -6.76 -2.75 10.62
CA LYS A 81 -5.48 -2.26 11.12
C LYS A 81 -4.94 -1.10 10.29
N LEU A 82 -5.12 -1.16 8.98
CA LEU A 82 -4.71 -0.07 8.12
C LEU A 82 -5.53 1.19 8.40
N ASP A 83 -6.84 1.06 8.55
CA ASP A 83 -7.71 2.19 8.86
C ASP A 83 -7.29 2.85 10.18
N GLU A 84 -7.04 2.04 11.21
CA GLU A 84 -6.56 2.51 12.50
C GLU A 84 -5.22 3.23 12.37
N TRP A 85 -4.28 2.65 11.64
CA TRP A 85 -2.96 3.23 11.42
C TRP A 85 -3.04 4.56 10.66
N LEU A 86 -3.92 4.65 9.66
CA LEU A 86 -4.11 5.87 8.87
C LEU A 86 -4.62 7.05 9.70
N ARG A 87 -5.35 6.77 10.77
CA ARG A 87 -5.85 7.81 11.68
C ARG A 87 -4.73 8.40 12.53
N ASN A 88 -3.68 7.63 12.78
CA ASN A 88 -2.55 8.05 13.60
C ASN A 88 -1.26 7.38 13.11
N PRO A 89 -0.79 7.73 11.91
CA PRO A 89 0.39 7.06 11.32
C PRO A 89 1.66 7.33 12.11
N SER A 90 2.53 6.32 12.11
CA SER A 90 3.81 6.44 12.81
C SER A 90 4.91 5.56 12.18
#